data_68d21bffee71c63024049da1aaf9f2ea
#
_entry.id   68d21bffee71c63024049da1aaf9f2ea
#
_cell.length_a   1.000
_cell.length_b   1.000
_cell.length_c   1.000
_cell.angle_alpha   90.00
_cell.angle_beta   90.00
_cell.angle_gamma   90.00
#
_symmetry.space_group_name_H-M   'P 1'
#
loop_
_entity.id
_entity.type
_entity.pdbx_description
1 polymer ?
#
loop_
_entity_poly.entity_id
_entity_poly.type
_entity_poly.pdbx_seq_one_letter_code
_entity_poly.pdbx_strand_id
1 'polypeptide(L)'
;MAKLQSTFTNMALSLTCITLVAAAALSGVYLLTEAQIAQQKREAQEAARIAVLAGNPDGVAIEAQADGFGGVIRLMVGFDPEGHILGYEVLEQQETPGLGTHIVEWFKNPNKPAQNIIGRVANGQFQVSKDGGDVDAITAATISSRAFLKAINLAYAQFMLEQHNTEVEAWTGASQPIELDKEEMYE
;
A
#
# COMPACT_ATOMS: atom_id res chain seq x y z
N MET A 1 -9.79 -27.11 49.54
CA MET A 1 -9.76 -25.99 48.59
C MET A 1 -10.67 -24.88 49.12
N ALA A 2 -10.10 -23.72 49.52
CA ALA A 2 -10.86 -22.61 50.04
C ALA A 2 -11.74 -22.02 48.90
N LYS A 3 -13.06 -22.12 49.02
CA LYS A 3 -13.98 -21.42 48.13
C LYS A 3 -13.86 -19.93 48.38
N LEU A 4 -13.22 -19.20 47.45
CA LEU A 4 -13.24 -17.75 47.42
C LEU A 4 -14.71 -17.30 47.35
N GLN A 5 -15.17 -16.54 48.33
CA GLN A 5 -16.50 -15.95 48.30
C GLN A 5 -16.60 -14.97 47.15
N SER A 6 -17.67 -15.05 46.35
CA SER A 6 -17.91 -14.19 45.22
C SER A 6 -18.33 -12.79 45.71
N THR A 7 -17.38 -12.08 46.28
CA THR A 7 -17.53 -10.66 46.62
C THR A 7 -17.13 -9.83 45.43
N PHE A 8 -17.80 -8.69 45.19
CA PHE A 8 -17.51 -7.79 44.08
C PHE A 8 -16.01 -7.44 43.96
N THR A 9 -15.35 -7.21 45.09
CA THR A 9 -13.90 -6.95 45.16
C THR A 9 -13.05 -8.13 44.65
N ASN A 10 -13.41 -9.37 45.02
CA ASN A 10 -12.67 -10.55 44.56
C ASN A 10 -12.89 -10.80 43.06
N MET A 11 -14.06 -10.51 42.51
CA MET A 11 -14.36 -10.62 41.10
C MET A 11 -13.58 -9.55 40.32
N ALA A 12 -13.56 -8.31 40.79
CA ALA A 12 -12.80 -7.23 40.17
C ALA A 12 -11.29 -7.48 40.20
N LEU A 13 -10.77 -7.98 41.35
CA LEU A 13 -9.34 -8.31 41.50
C LEU A 13 -8.92 -9.45 40.56
N SER A 14 -9.72 -10.52 40.51
CA SER A 14 -9.40 -11.66 39.62
C SER A 14 -9.44 -11.27 38.16
N LEU A 15 -10.43 -10.46 37.75
CA LEU A 15 -10.50 -9.93 36.35
C LEU A 15 -9.27 -9.08 36.02
N THR A 16 -8.91 -8.16 36.91
CA THR A 16 -7.73 -7.29 36.74
C THR A 16 -6.44 -8.11 36.66
N CYS A 17 -6.25 -9.13 37.51
CA CYS A 17 -5.08 -9.98 37.44
C CYS A 17 -5.01 -10.76 36.12
N ILE A 18 -6.12 -11.32 35.65
CA ILE A 18 -6.17 -12.06 34.37
C ILE A 18 -5.84 -11.12 33.21
N THR A 19 -6.43 -9.93 33.17
CA THR A 19 -6.16 -8.96 32.08
C THR A 19 -4.72 -8.47 32.10
N LEU A 20 -4.12 -8.24 33.27
CA LEU A 20 -2.70 -7.86 33.38
C LEU A 20 -1.77 -8.96 32.88
N VAL A 21 -2.02 -10.21 33.27
CA VAL A 21 -1.21 -11.33 32.78
C VAL A 21 -1.35 -11.52 31.27
N ALA A 22 -2.59 -11.44 30.75
CA ALA A 22 -2.82 -11.54 29.32
C ALA A 22 -2.14 -10.39 28.53
N ALA A 23 -2.25 -9.16 29.03
CA ALA A 23 -1.60 -8.00 28.41
C ALA A 23 -0.07 -8.12 28.42
N ALA A 24 0.53 -8.57 29.54
CA ALA A 24 1.96 -8.79 29.64
C ALA A 24 2.43 -9.89 28.69
N ALA A 25 1.70 -11.00 28.57
CA ALA A 25 2.03 -12.09 27.66
C ALA A 25 1.96 -11.64 26.20
N LEU A 26 0.88 -10.93 25.80
CA LEU A 26 0.74 -10.38 24.45
C LEU A 26 1.85 -9.36 24.11
N SER A 27 2.15 -8.46 25.03
CA SER A 27 3.22 -7.48 24.86
C SER A 27 4.60 -8.15 24.70
N GLY A 28 4.85 -9.22 25.50
CA GLY A 28 6.09 -9.98 25.38
C GLY A 28 6.24 -10.65 24.01
N VAL A 29 5.18 -11.30 23.51
CA VAL A 29 5.20 -11.89 22.17
C VAL A 29 5.39 -10.83 21.10
N TYR A 30 4.70 -9.68 21.19
CA TYR A 30 4.84 -8.58 20.24
C TYR A 30 6.29 -8.09 20.15
N LEU A 31 6.92 -7.80 21.28
CA LEU A 31 8.31 -7.34 21.32
C LEU A 31 9.31 -8.35 20.72
N LEU A 32 9.06 -9.63 20.89
CA LEU A 32 9.90 -10.70 20.32
C LEU A 32 9.73 -10.85 18.80
N THR A 33 8.54 -10.54 18.28
CA THR A 33 8.20 -10.74 16.86
C THR A 33 8.31 -9.49 16.01
N GLU A 34 8.32 -8.30 16.62
CA GLU A 34 8.34 -7.01 15.91
C GLU A 34 9.48 -6.89 14.90
N ALA A 35 10.69 -7.26 15.28
CA ALA A 35 11.86 -7.19 14.42
C ALA A 35 11.74 -8.11 13.20
N GLN A 36 11.21 -9.33 13.40
CA GLN A 36 10.99 -10.29 12.30
C GLN A 36 9.88 -9.83 11.36
N ILE A 37 8.78 -9.30 11.90
CA ILE A 37 7.68 -8.74 11.10
C ILE A 37 8.18 -7.57 10.26
N ALA A 38 8.98 -6.67 10.84
CA ALA A 38 9.55 -5.53 10.12
C ALA A 38 10.50 -5.97 9.00
N GLN A 39 11.31 -7.00 9.24
CA GLN A 39 12.20 -7.56 8.23
C GLN A 39 11.40 -8.20 7.09
N GLN A 40 10.43 -9.05 7.39
CA GLN A 40 9.58 -9.69 6.37
C GLN A 40 8.83 -8.66 5.51
N LYS A 41 8.34 -7.57 6.12
CA LYS A 41 7.69 -6.48 5.38
C LYS A 41 8.65 -5.81 4.40
N ARG A 42 9.90 -5.54 4.81
CA ARG A 42 10.93 -4.96 3.93
C ARG A 42 11.27 -5.90 2.77
N GLU A 43 11.49 -7.16 3.06
CA GLU A 43 11.78 -8.18 2.03
C GLU A 43 10.62 -8.31 1.04
N ALA A 44 9.37 -8.29 1.52
CA ALA A 44 8.19 -8.32 0.66
C ALA A 44 8.06 -7.06 -0.21
N GLN A 45 8.36 -5.87 0.32
CA GLN A 45 8.37 -4.62 -0.45
C GLN A 45 9.45 -4.62 -1.53
N GLU A 46 10.67 -5.06 -1.22
CA GLU A 46 11.75 -5.17 -2.19
C GLU A 46 11.43 -6.19 -3.28
N ALA A 47 10.90 -7.36 -2.91
CA ALA A 47 10.46 -8.36 -3.87
C ALA A 47 9.35 -7.82 -4.79
N ALA A 48 8.37 -7.12 -4.22
CA ALA A 48 7.30 -6.47 -4.97
C ALA A 48 7.85 -5.42 -5.94
N ARG A 49 8.80 -4.58 -5.49
CA ARG A 49 9.45 -3.56 -6.31
C ARG A 49 10.11 -4.17 -7.54
N ILE A 50 10.88 -5.24 -7.35
CA ILE A 50 11.52 -5.95 -8.46
C ILE A 50 10.47 -6.54 -9.41
N ALA A 51 9.41 -7.14 -8.86
CA ALA A 51 8.36 -7.77 -9.64
C ALA A 51 7.56 -6.77 -10.50
N VAL A 52 7.20 -5.60 -9.93
CA VAL A 52 6.38 -4.61 -10.66
C VAL A 52 7.15 -3.87 -11.74
N LEU A 53 8.48 -3.78 -11.63
CA LEU A 53 9.32 -3.15 -12.65
C LEU A 53 9.57 -4.07 -13.86
N ALA A 54 9.28 -5.36 -13.76
CA ALA A 54 9.44 -6.36 -14.83
C ALA A 54 10.80 -6.32 -15.54
N GLY A 55 11.86 -5.90 -14.81
CA GLY A 55 13.21 -5.76 -15.33
C GLY A 55 13.46 -4.46 -16.12
N ASN A 56 12.54 -3.51 -16.12
CA ASN A 56 12.75 -2.18 -16.70
C ASN A 56 13.60 -1.32 -15.73
N PRO A 57 14.84 -0.93 -16.11
CA PRO A 57 15.73 -0.17 -15.24
C PRO A 57 15.28 1.28 -15.03
N ASP A 58 14.53 1.83 -15.99
CA ASP A 58 14.05 3.22 -15.96
C ASP A 58 12.65 3.35 -15.34
N GLY A 59 12.07 2.22 -14.93
CA GLY A 59 10.75 2.18 -14.30
C GLY A 59 10.76 2.68 -12.87
N VAL A 60 9.66 3.28 -12.45
CA VAL A 60 9.43 3.76 -11.08
C VAL A 60 8.36 2.92 -10.39
N ALA A 61 8.64 2.47 -9.17
CA ALA A 61 7.70 1.70 -8.37
C ALA A 61 7.10 2.59 -7.28
N ILE A 62 5.79 2.79 -7.30
CA ILE A 62 5.02 3.65 -6.39
C ILE A 62 4.12 2.80 -5.51
N GLU A 63 4.15 3.04 -4.20
CA GLU A 63 3.23 2.43 -3.24
C GLU A 63 2.00 3.32 -3.06
N ALA A 64 0.80 2.74 -3.10
CA ALA A 64 -0.44 3.45 -2.85
C ALA A 64 -1.44 2.57 -2.09
N GLN A 65 -2.43 3.22 -1.47
CA GLN A 65 -3.45 2.52 -0.71
C GLN A 65 -4.82 3.18 -0.86
N ALA A 66 -5.86 2.37 -0.72
CA ALA A 66 -7.25 2.83 -0.67
C ALA A 66 -8.08 1.93 0.24
N ASP A 67 -9.18 2.47 0.78
CA ASP A 67 -10.10 1.72 1.61
C ASP A 67 -10.95 0.79 0.75
N GLY A 68 -10.81 -0.52 0.98
CA GLY A 68 -11.58 -1.59 0.37
C GLY A 68 -12.87 -1.89 1.12
N PHE A 69 -13.40 -3.11 0.92
CA PHE A 69 -14.59 -3.59 1.62
C PHE A 69 -14.24 -4.16 3.01
N GLY A 70 -13.21 -5.00 3.08
CA GLY A 70 -12.78 -5.65 4.33
C GLY A 70 -11.74 -4.85 5.11
N GLY A 71 -11.08 -3.88 4.49
CA GLY A 71 -10.02 -3.08 5.08
C GLY A 71 -9.22 -2.33 4.03
N VAL A 72 -8.08 -1.78 4.43
CA VAL A 72 -7.19 -1.07 3.52
C VAL A 72 -6.56 -2.06 2.52
N ILE A 73 -6.60 -1.71 1.24
CA ILE A 73 -5.84 -2.36 0.18
C ILE A 73 -4.60 -1.52 -0.07
N ARG A 74 -3.42 -2.12 0.13
CA ARG A 74 -2.13 -1.49 -0.16
C ARG A 74 -1.45 -2.26 -1.28
N LEU A 75 -0.98 -1.54 -2.28
CA LEU A 75 -0.36 -2.13 -3.45
C LEU A 75 0.84 -1.31 -3.91
N MET A 76 1.70 -1.94 -4.66
CA MET A 76 2.82 -1.33 -5.37
C MET A 76 2.55 -1.41 -6.87
N VAL A 77 2.80 -0.33 -7.59
CA VAL A 77 2.60 -0.23 -9.03
C VAL A 77 3.90 0.19 -9.69
N GLY A 78 4.30 -0.50 -10.73
CA GLY A 78 5.43 -0.11 -11.57
C GLY A 78 4.94 0.68 -12.78
N PHE A 79 5.56 1.81 -13.04
CA PHE A 79 5.33 2.64 -14.23
C PHE A 79 6.61 2.75 -15.05
N ASP A 80 6.48 2.81 -16.36
CA ASP A 80 7.56 3.28 -17.22
C ASP A 80 7.59 4.82 -17.28
N PRO A 81 8.63 5.45 -17.88
CA PRO A 81 8.69 6.91 -17.98
C PRO A 81 7.51 7.55 -18.73
N GLU A 82 6.85 6.82 -19.60
CA GLU A 82 5.69 7.26 -20.37
C GLU A 82 4.37 7.08 -19.61
N GLY A 83 4.40 6.46 -18.42
CA GLY A 83 3.24 6.24 -17.56
C GLY A 83 2.44 4.98 -17.88
N HIS A 84 3.01 4.01 -18.62
CA HIS A 84 2.37 2.70 -18.76
C HIS A 84 2.56 1.88 -17.49
N ILE A 85 1.54 1.13 -17.13
CA ILE A 85 1.59 0.21 -15.99
C ILE A 85 2.40 -1.02 -16.40
N LEU A 86 3.61 -1.17 -15.84
CA LEU A 86 4.47 -2.34 -16.06
C LEU A 86 3.97 -3.56 -15.29
N GLY A 87 3.47 -3.34 -14.07
CA GLY A 87 2.97 -4.39 -13.20
C GLY A 87 2.39 -3.82 -11.91
N TYR A 88 1.72 -4.65 -11.13
CA TYR A 88 1.34 -4.33 -9.76
C TYR A 88 1.46 -5.54 -8.85
N GLU A 89 1.72 -5.30 -7.58
CA GLU A 89 1.67 -6.30 -6.50
C GLU A 89 0.86 -5.79 -5.33
N VAL A 90 0.01 -6.65 -4.78
CA VAL A 90 -0.80 -6.35 -3.59
C VAL A 90 0.02 -6.70 -2.36
N LEU A 91 0.44 -5.67 -1.60
CA LEU A 91 1.26 -5.81 -0.40
C LEU A 91 0.43 -6.21 0.83
N GLU A 92 -0.78 -5.65 0.93
CA GLU A 92 -1.68 -5.89 2.05
C GLU A 92 -3.14 -5.76 1.61
N GLN A 93 -3.97 -6.69 2.06
CA GLN A 93 -5.41 -6.64 1.85
C GLN A 93 -6.13 -7.48 2.90
N GLN A 94 -7.34 -7.10 3.25
CA GLN A 94 -8.22 -7.82 4.20
C GLN A 94 -9.59 -8.08 3.57
N GLU A 95 -9.61 -8.29 2.26
CA GLU A 95 -10.82 -8.51 1.50
C GLU A 95 -11.42 -9.90 1.74
N THR A 96 -12.68 -10.06 1.42
CA THR A 96 -13.39 -11.34 1.59
C THR A 96 -12.76 -12.43 0.73
N PRO A 97 -12.33 -13.56 1.35
CA PRO A 97 -11.75 -14.69 0.63
C PRO A 97 -12.67 -15.22 -0.48
N GLY A 98 -12.09 -15.48 -1.66
CA GLY A 98 -12.82 -15.97 -2.83
C GLY A 98 -13.68 -14.93 -3.55
N LEU A 99 -13.70 -13.67 -3.08
CA LEU A 99 -14.39 -12.53 -3.72
C LEU A 99 -13.39 -11.38 -3.93
N GLY A 100 -13.27 -10.47 -2.98
CA GLY A 100 -12.38 -9.31 -3.07
C GLY A 100 -10.90 -9.67 -3.17
N THR A 101 -10.48 -10.82 -2.62
CA THR A 101 -9.08 -11.31 -2.74
C THR A 101 -8.63 -11.56 -4.17
N HIS A 102 -9.56 -11.69 -5.13
CA HIS A 102 -9.22 -11.83 -6.56
C HIS A 102 -8.53 -10.59 -7.15
N ILE A 103 -8.51 -9.43 -6.47
CA ILE A 103 -7.75 -8.25 -6.91
C ILE A 103 -6.28 -8.56 -7.23
N VAL A 104 -5.71 -9.58 -6.59
CA VAL A 104 -4.30 -9.98 -6.80
C VAL A 104 -4.02 -10.40 -8.25
N GLU A 105 -5.00 -11.03 -8.92
CA GLU A 105 -4.81 -11.62 -10.26
C GLU A 105 -5.78 -11.08 -11.31
N TRP A 106 -6.94 -10.57 -10.89
CA TRP A 106 -8.03 -10.21 -11.80
C TRP A 106 -7.62 -9.20 -12.86
N PHE A 107 -6.86 -8.20 -12.45
CA PHE A 107 -6.46 -7.09 -13.33
C PHE A 107 -5.14 -7.31 -14.07
N LYS A 108 -4.57 -8.53 -14.01
CA LYS A 108 -3.39 -8.97 -14.76
C LYS A 108 -3.73 -9.96 -15.88
N ASN A 109 -4.99 -10.24 -16.17
CA ASN A 109 -5.38 -11.31 -17.08
C ASN A 109 -5.20 -10.90 -18.56
N PRO A 110 -4.19 -11.43 -19.27
CA PRO A 110 -3.91 -11.03 -20.65
C PRO A 110 -4.99 -11.50 -21.66
N ASN A 111 -5.77 -12.54 -21.29
CA ASN A 111 -6.82 -13.08 -22.15
C ASN A 111 -8.14 -12.29 -22.08
N LYS A 112 -8.24 -11.32 -21.20
CA LYS A 112 -9.44 -10.50 -20.99
C LYS A 112 -9.09 -9.02 -20.98
N PRO A 113 -9.07 -8.36 -22.14
CA PRO A 113 -8.63 -6.96 -22.26
C PRO A 113 -9.39 -5.99 -21.35
N ALA A 114 -10.69 -6.22 -21.13
CA ALA A 114 -11.50 -5.38 -20.24
C ALA A 114 -11.16 -5.55 -18.74
N GLN A 115 -10.43 -6.60 -18.37
CA GLN A 115 -9.93 -6.80 -17.00
C GLN A 115 -8.48 -6.33 -16.86
N ASN A 116 -7.68 -6.47 -17.93
CA ASN A 116 -6.25 -6.23 -17.88
C ASN A 116 -5.93 -4.73 -17.88
N ILE A 117 -5.14 -4.29 -16.89
CA ILE A 117 -4.61 -2.93 -16.81
C ILE A 117 -3.10 -2.86 -17.14
N ILE A 118 -2.44 -4.00 -17.24
CA ILE A 118 -1.00 -4.04 -17.54
C ILE A 118 -0.75 -3.59 -18.98
N GLY A 119 0.25 -2.75 -19.19
CA GLY A 119 0.58 -2.15 -20.49
C GLY A 119 -0.34 -0.99 -20.90
N ARG A 120 -1.34 -0.62 -20.10
CA ARG A 120 -2.18 0.55 -20.36
C ARG A 120 -1.52 1.81 -19.81
N VAL A 121 -1.68 2.92 -20.53
CA VAL A 121 -1.27 4.23 -20.02
C VAL A 121 -2.18 4.60 -18.85
N ALA A 122 -1.57 4.86 -17.70
CA ALA A 122 -2.30 5.38 -16.57
C ALA A 122 -2.63 6.87 -16.81
N ASN A 123 -3.91 7.21 -16.67
CA ASN A 123 -4.39 8.58 -16.83
C ASN A 123 -5.03 9.14 -15.56
N GLY A 124 -4.93 8.40 -14.44
CA GLY A 124 -5.53 8.77 -13.17
C GLY A 124 -7.06 8.63 -13.11
N GLN A 125 -7.70 8.01 -14.13
CA GLN A 125 -9.15 7.94 -14.28
C GLN A 125 -9.66 6.51 -14.49
N PHE A 126 -8.90 5.49 -14.09
CA PHE A 126 -9.42 4.12 -14.15
C PHE A 126 -10.68 3.98 -13.29
N GLN A 127 -11.74 3.50 -13.91
CA GLN A 127 -13.02 3.24 -13.27
C GLN A 127 -13.60 1.91 -13.75
N VAL A 128 -14.44 1.31 -12.92
CA VAL A 128 -15.16 0.09 -13.32
C VAL A 128 -16.25 0.41 -14.34
N SER A 129 -16.55 -0.55 -15.22
CA SER A 129 -17.57 -0.43 -16.28
C SER A 129 -18.94 0.01 -15.75
N LYS A 130 -19.29 -0.37 -14.52
CA LYS A 130 -20.54 0.04 -13.85
C LYS A 130 -20.61 1.54 -13.55
N ASP A 131 -19.46 2.21 -13.47
CA ASP A 131 -19.36 3.65 -13.17
C ASP A 131 -19.02 4.46 -14.43
N GLY A 132 -19.14 3.84 -15.61
CA GLY A 132 -18.85 4.48 -16.89
C GLY A 132 -17.39 4.33 -17.35
N GLY A 133 -16.56 3.57 -16.64
CA GLY A 133 -15.21 3.23 -17.05
C GLY A 133 -15.15 2.05 -18.02
N ASP A 134 -13.94 1.58 -18.27
CA ASP A 134 -13.61 0.52 -19.23
C ASP A 134 -12.98 -0.72 -18.59
N VAL A 135 -12.97 -0.80 -17.26
CA VAL A 135 -12.40 -1.93 -16.52
C VAL A 135 -13.52 -2.78 -15.91
N ASP A 136 -13.50 -4.08 -16.17
CA ASP A 136 -14.48 -4.99 -15.61
C ASP A 136 -14.23 -5.28 -14.14
N ALA A 137 -15.23 -4.99 -13.31
CA ALA A 137 -15.19 -5.30 -11.89
C ALA A 137 -15.25 -6.80 -11.62
N ILE A 138 -14.65 -7.22 -10.51
CA ILE A 138 -14.80 -8.57 -9.97
C ILE A 138 -16.27 -8.79 -9.62
N THR A 139 -16.83 -9.92 -10.09
CA THR A 139 -18.22 -10.29 -9.78
C THR A 139 -18.41 -10.40 -8.26
N ALA A 140 -19.44 -9.77 -7.73
CA ALA A 140 -19.76 -9.70 -6.29
C ALA A 140 -18.73 -8.96 -5.42
N ALA A 141 -17.68 -8.32 -6.00
CA ALA A 141 -16.68 -7.55 -5.27
C ALA A 141 -16.41 -6.18 -5.92
N THR A 142 -17.48 -5.48 -6.30
CA THR A 142 -17.36 -4.17 -6.96
C THR A 142 -16.70 -3.10 -6.07
N ILE A 143 -16.92 -3.14 -4.74
CA ILE A 143 -16.30 -2.20 -3.80
C ILE A 143 -14.80 -2.40 -3.78
N SER A 144 -14.32 -3.64 -3.66
CA SER A 144 -12.90 -4.00 -3.72
C SER A 144 -12.27 -3.59 -5.06
N SER A 145 -12.99 -3.79 -6.18
CA SER A 145 -12.53 -3.37 -7.51
C SER A 145 -12.38 -1.85 -7.64
N ARG A 146 -13.34 -1.09 -7.11
CA ARG A 146 -13.26 0.39 -7.07
C ARG A 146 -12.09 0.86 -6.22
N ALA A 147 -11.90 0.26 -5.04
CA ALA A 147 -10.80 0.59 -4.15
C ALA A 147 -9.45 0.30 -4.80
N PHE A 148 -9.32 -0.85 -5.46
CA PHE A 148 -8.11 -1.20 -6.20
C PHE A 148 -7.80 -0.17 -7.29
N LEU A 149 -8.75 0.16 -8.17
CA LEU A 149 -8.55 1.14 -9.23
C LEU A 149 -8.29 2.56 -8.68
N LYS A 150 -8.91 2.92 -7.55
CA LYS A 150 -8.61 4.17 -6.84
C LYS A 150 -7.15 4.19 -6.37
N ALA A 151 -6.64 3.09 -5.83
CA ALA A 151 -5.24 3.02 -5.42
C ALA A 151 -4.29 3.13 -6.63
N ILE A 152 -4.62 2.52 -7.79
CA ILE A 152 -3.86 2.70 -9.04
C ILE A 152 -3.85 4.18 -9.47
N ASN A 153 -4.99 4.86 -9.43
CA ASN A 153 -5.07 6.28 -9.79
C ASN A 153 -4.26 7.17 -8.84
N LEU A 154 -4.25 6.85 -7.53
CA LEU A 154 -3.43 7.55 -6.55
C LEU A 154 -1.93 7.32 -6.77
N ALA A 155 -1.53 6.08 -7.09
CA ALA A 155 -0.16 5.76 -7.46
C ALA A 155 0.31 6.57 -8.68
N TYR A 156 -0.55 6.68 -9.71
CA TYR A 156 -0.25 7.49 -10.89
C TYR A 156 -0.13 8.98 -10.57
N ALA A 157 -1.02 9.51 -9.73
CA ALA A 157 -0.93 10.92 -9.31
C ALA A 157 0.39 11.20 -8.57
N GLN A 158 0.84 10.28 -7.73
CA GLN A 158 2.14 10.41 -7.04
C GLN A 158 3.31 10.27 -8.01
N PHE A 159 3.26 9.34 -8.97
CA PHE A 159 4.24 9.21 -10.03
C PHE A 159 4.43 10.51 -10.83
N MET A 160 3.33 11.16 -11.21
CA MET A 160 3.37 12.45 -11.92
C MET A 160 3.99 13.57 -11.09
N LEU A 161 3.75 13.59 -9.79
CA LEU A 161 4.39 14.56 -8.88
C LEU A 161 5.89 14.31 -8.76
N GLU A 162 6.33 13.07 -8.66
CA GLU A 162 7.75 12.72 -8.58
C GLU A 162 8.48 13.09 -9.89
N GLN A 163 7.88 12.78 -11.04
CA GLN A 163 8.43 13.19 -12.34
C GLN A 163 8.58 14.71 -12.46
N HIS A 164 7.52 15.45 -12.11
CA HIS A 164 7.56 16.90 -12.18
C HIS A 164 8.62 17.52 -11.25
N ASN A 165 8.76 17.00 -10.03
CA ASN A 165 9.80 17.45 -9.11
C ASN A 165 11.21 17.19 -9.66
N THR A 166 11.42 16.01 -10.26
CA THR A 166 12.71 15.65 -10.87
C THR A 166 13.06 16.57 -12.05
N GLU A 167 12.07 16.94 -12.88
CA GLU A 167 12.28 17.90 -13.98
C GLU A 167 12.62 19.31 -13.45
N VAL A 168 11.94 19.77 -12.40
CA VAL A 168 12.21 21.08 -11.77
C VAL A 168 13.60 21.10 -11.14
N GLU A 169 14.02 20.07 -10.44
CA GLU A 169 15.36 19.94 -9.88
C GLU A 169 16.44 19.93 -10.97
N ALA A 170 16.22 19.19 -12.07
CA ALA A 170 17.13 19.15 -13.20
C ALA A 170 17.24 20.51 -13.90
N TRP A 171 16.14 21.24 -14.02
CA TRP A 171 16.11 22.56 -14.66
C TRP A 171 16.68 23.68 -13.79
N THR A 172 16.44 23.64 -12.46
CA THR A 172 16.93 24.66 -11.51
C THR A 172 18.38 24.46 -11.08
N GLY A 173 18.99 23.30 -11.41
CA GLY A 173 20.36 22.97 -10.98
C GLY A 173 20.50 22.87 -9.46
N ALA A 174 19.43 22.60 -8.74
CA ALA A 174 19.32 22.58 -7.27
C ALA A 174 20.13 21.46 -6.57
N SER A 175 21.06 20.81 -7.28
CA SER A 175 22.06 19.89 -6.70
C SER A 175 23.28 20.62 -6.15
N GLN A 176 23.35 21.96 -6.20
CA GLN A 176 24.41 22.71 -5.52
C GLN A 176 23.82 23.42 -4.30
N PRO A 177 24.39 23.20 -3.12
CA PRO A 177 24.06 24.04 -1.96
C PRO A 177 24.39 25.49 -2.35
N ILE A 178 23.43 26.38 -2.20
CA ILE A 178 23.66 27.82 -2.29
C ILE A 178 24.65 28.16 -1.17
N GLU A 179 25.93 28.27 -1.47
CA GLU A 179 26.89 28.93 -0.60
C GLU A 179 26.46 30.40 -0.57
N LEU A 180 25.70 30.75 0.46
CA LEU A 180 25.47 32.14 0.83
C LEU A 180 26.83 32.70 1.28
N ASP A 181 27.44 33.47 0.37
CA ASP A 181 28.64 34.20 0.67
C ASP A 181 28.35 35.16 1.83
N LYS A 182 28.97 34.87 2.98
CA LYS A 182 28.76 35.61 4.23
C LYS A 182 29.47 36.96 4.25
N GLU A 183 30.06 37.38 3.15
CA GLU A 183 30.84 38.60 3.09
C GLU A 183 30.06 39.88 2.74
N GLU A 184 28.80 39.80 2.27
CA GLU A 184 28.04 41.02 1.91
C GLU A 184 27.13 41.57 3.02
N MET A 185 27.24 41.08 4.27
CA MET A 185 26.36 41.55 5.34
C MET A 185 27.01 42.52 6.34
N TYR A 186 28.20 43.10 6.02
CA TYR A 186 28.88 44.09 6.85
C TYR A 186 29.45 45.24 6.01
N GLU A 187 28.62 45.93 5.21
CA GLU A 187 28.86 47.33 4.81
C GLU A 187 27.64 48.19 5.08
#